data_5e6c93bbc2df6ef82d000a7199f413d0
#
_entry.id   5e6c93bbc2df6ef82d000a7199f413d0
#
_cell.length_a   1.000
_cell.length_b   1.000
_cell.length_c   1.000
_cell.angle_alpha   90.00
_cell.angle_beta   90.00
_cell.angle_gamma   90.00
#
_symmetry.space_group_name_H-M   'P 1'
#
loop_
_entity.id
_entity.type
_entity.pdbx_description
1 polymer ?
#
loop_
_entity_poly.entity_id
_entity_poly.type
_entity_poly.pdbx_seq_one_letter_code
_entity_poly.pdbx_strand_id
1 'polypeptide(L)'
;MHLLRHRKIPREHDAYLEEMKMKFAKRMDRFGEGIFSRLAEIKNKRISEGKEVIDLSIGAPNIPPAEHIRKALCEEAMKPENYVYAISDTKKLLDTVADWYKRRYDVELDPDTEICSLLGSQEGLAHIALSIADEGDIVMVPDPCYPVFGDGPQ
;
A
#
# COMPACT_ATOMS: atom_id res chain seq x y z
N MET A 1 -5.62 43.46 -16.74
CA MET A 1 -6.33 43.00 -15.53
C MET A 1 -7.74 42.63 -15.94
N HIS A 2 -7.96 41.36 -16.41
CA HIS A 2 -9.26 40.85 -16.84
C HIS A 2 -9.94 40.15 -15.67
N LEU A 3 -10.98 40.76 -15.15
CA LEU A 3 -11.89 40.18 -14.18
C LEU A 3 -12.67 39.04 -14.85
N LEU A 4 -12.37 37.80 -14.50
CA LEU A 4 -13.22 36.66 -14.82
C LEU A 4 -14.54 36.80 -14.02
N ARG A 5 -15.61 37.20 -14.71
CA ARG A 5 -16.98 37.15 -14.18
C ARG A 5 -17.34 35.69 -13.97
N HIS A 6 -17.53 35.27 -12.72
CA HIS A 6 -18.20 34.01 -12.39
C HIS A 6 -19.57 33.96 -13.07
N ARG A 7 -19.71 33.21 -14.17
CA ARG A 7 -21.03 32.82 -14.69
C ARG A 7 -21.67 31.91 -13.62
N LYS A 8 -22.82 32.32 -13.07
CA LYS A 8 -23.66 31.42 -12.29
C LYS A 8 -24.09 30.28 -13.21
N ILE A 9 -23.68 29.07 -12.88
CA ILE A 9 -24.11 27.84 -13.52
C ILE A 9 -25.61 27.66 -13.23
N PRO A 10 -26.46 27.34 -14.20
CA PRO A 10 -27.89 27.15 -13.95
C PRO A 10 -28.16 25.98 -12.99
N ARG A 11 -29.21 26.09 -12.18
CA ARG A 11 -29.61 25.03 -11.22
C ARG A 11 -29.87 23.65 -11.85
N GLU A 12 -30.24 23.60 -13.13
CA GLU A 12 -30.35 22.34 -13.89
C GLU A 12 -29.02 21.62 -14.05
N HIS A 13 -27.89 22.34 -14.08
CA HIS A 13 -26.54 21.77 -14.15
C HIS A 13 -26.11 21.16 -12.82
N ASP A 14 -26.54 21.72 -11.69
CA ASP A 14 -26.28 21.16 -10.37
C ASP A 14 -27.01 19.83 -10.18
N ALA A 15 -28.26 19.72 -10.66
CA ALA A 15 -29.02 18.46 -10.67
C ALA A 15 -28.35 17.39 -11.55
N TYR A 16 -27.84 17.79 -12.73
CA TYR A 16 -27.11 16.89 -13.63
C TYR A 16 -25.78 16.41 -13.02
N LEU A 17 -25.06 17.28 -12.31
CA LEU A 17 -23.82 16.92 -11.61
C LEU A 17 -24.11 16.01 -10.40
N GLU A 18 -25.24 16.16 -9.73
CA GLU A 18 -25.68 15.26 -8.67
C GLU A 18 -26.06 13.86 -9.22
N GLU A 19 -26.69 13.83 -10.40
CA GLU A 19 -27.00 12.56 -11.09
C GLU A 19 -25.76 11.84 -11.62
N MET A 20 -24.69 12.61 -11.94
CA MET A 20 -23.39 12.10 -12.37
C MET A 20 -22.44 11.73 -11.22
N LYS A 21 -22.86 11.84 -9.96
CA LYS A 21 -22.05 11.36 -8.83
C LYS A 21 -21.74 9.88 -9.03
N MET A 22 -20.46 9.58 -9.19
CA MET A 22 -19.99 8.20 -9.30
C MET A 22 -20.42 7.41 -8.07
N LYS A 23 -21.22 6.37 -8.27
CA LYS A 23 -21.61 5.46 -7.19
C LYS A 23 -20.48 4.48 -6.95
N PHE A 24 -19.97 4.46 -5.75
CA PHE A 24 -19.02 3.42 -5.34
C PHE A 24 -19.71 2.05 -5.28
N ALA A 25 -18.92 0.99 -5.45
CA ALA A 25 -19.40 -0.36 -5.23
C ALA A 25 -19.87 -0.55 -3.78
N LYS A 26 -20.91 -1.34 -3.55
CA LYS A 26 -21.46 -1.60 -2.19
C LYS A 26 -20.40 -2.11 -1.19
N ARG A 27 -19.37 -2.82 -1.68
CA ARG A 27 -18.26 -3.26 -0.84
C ARG A 27 -17.50 -2.10 -0.17
N MET A 28 -17.53 -0.90 -0.78
CA MET A 28 -16.88 0.29 -0.22
C MET A 28 -17.58 0.81 1.04
N ASP A 29 -18.85 0.46 1.26
CA ASP A 29 -19.60 0.84 2.45
C ASP A 29 -19.06 0.19 3.73
N ARG A 30 -18.23 -0.85 3.59
CA ARG A 30 -17.57 -1.56 4.69
C ARG A 30 -16.28 -0.86 5.16
N PHE A 31 -15.67 -0.04 4.29
CA PHE A 31 -14.43 0.65 4.60
C PHE A 31 -14.73 2.02 5.22
N GLY A 32 -14.34 2.18 6.47
CA GLY A 32 -14.40 3.45 7.17
C GLY A 32 -13.14 4.29 6.96
N GLU A 33 -13.05 5.39 7.68
CA GLU A 33 -11.84 6.19 7.77
C GLU A 33 -10.72 5.37 8.41
N GLY A 34 -9.54 5.31 7.74
CA GLY A 34 -8.39 4.56 8.22
C GLY A 34 -7.88 5.09 9.56
N ILE A 35 -7.58 4.17 10.49
CA ILE A 35 -7.10 4.52 11.85
C ILE A 35 -5.87 5.45 11.81
N PHE A 36 -4.95 5.25 10.86
CA PHE A 36 -3.75 6.07 10.75
C PHE A 36 -4.05 7.50 10.29
N SER A 37 -5.02 7.71 9.39
CA SER A 37 -5.48 9.04 8.98
C SER A 37 -6.06 9.79 10.16
N ARG A 38 -6.93 9.14 10.93
CA ARG A 38 -7.53 9.73 12.15
C ARG A 38 -6.49 10.08 13.20
N LEU A 39 -5.49 9.21 13.43
CA LEU A 39 -4.40 9.51 14.36
C LEU A 39 -3.55 10.69 13.89
N ALA A 40 -3.29 10.78 12.58
CA ALA A 40 -2.56 11.91 11.99
C ALA A 40 -3.33 13.22 12.16
N GLU A 41 -4.65 13.24 11.97
CA GLU A 41 -5.49 14.42 12.21
C GLU A 41 -5.44 14.87 13.66
N ILE A 42 -5.60 13.93 14.60
CA ILE A 42 -5.53 14.24 16.05
C ILE A 42 -4.17 14.82 16.40
N LYS A 43 -3.09 14.22 15.90
CA LYS A 43 -1.72 14.71 16.09
C LYS A 43 -1.56 16.14 15.58
N ASN A 44 -1.93 16.38 14.32
CA ASN A 44 -1.79 17.67 13.67
C ASN A 44 -2.59 18.75 14.38
N LYS A 45 -3.81 18.43 14.83
CA LYS A 45 -4.63 19.32 15.64
C LYS A 45 -3.92 19.69 16.96
N ARG A 46 -3.35 18.73 17.68
CA ARG A 46 -2.63 19.00 18.92
C ARG A 46 -1.41 19.89 18.70
N ILE A 47 -0.64 19.63 17.64
CA ILE A 47 0.51 20.47 17.26
C ILE A 47 0.05 21.90 16.93
N SER A 48 -1.04 22.07 16.18
CA SER A 48 -1.57 23.41 15.85
C SER A 48 -2.08 24.19 17.08
N GLU A 49 -2.47 23.49 18.14
CA GLU A 49 -2.82 24.07 19.45
C GLU A 49 -1.57 24.42 20.30
N GLY A 50 -0.36 24.28 19.76
CA GLY A 50 0.90 24.54 20.45
C GLY A 50 1.30 23.49 21.48
N LYS A 51 0.70 22.29 21.42
CA LYS A 51 1.02 21.19 22.34
C LYS A 51 2.19 20.37 21.83
N GLU A 52 3.07 19.96 22.72
CA GLU A 52 4.07 18.96 22.43
C GLU A 52 3.42 17.58 22.26
N VAL A 53 3.79 16.85 21.20
CA VAL A 53 3.23 15.53 20.89
C VAL A 53 4.34 14.54 20.65
N ILE A 54 4.34 13.45 21.42
CA ILE A 54 5.17 12.29 21.18
C ILE A 54 4.36 11.31 20.31
N ASP A 55 4.80 11.12 19.07
CA ASP A 55 4.09 10.29 18.10
C ASP A 55 4.59 8.83 18.17
N LEU A 56 3.74 7.94 18.65
CA LEU A 56 3.97 6.49 18.71
C LEU A 56 2.99 5.73 17.80
N SER A 57 2.33 6.41 16.86
CA SER A 57 1.27 5.81 16.05
C SER A 57 1.78 4.89 14.95
N ILE A 58 2.98 5.12 14.44
CA ILE A 58 3.56 4.35 13.33
C ILE A 58 4.92 3.80 13.74
N GLY A 59 5.04 2.48 13.81
CA GLY A 59 6.28 1.77 14.08
C GLY A 59 7.13 1.61 12.82
N ALA A 60 7.66 2.71 12.26
CA ALA A 60 8.55 2.66 11.13
C ALA A 60 10.03 2.63 11.55
N PRO A 61 10.89 1.80 10.94
CA PRO A 61 12.33 1.85 11.17
C PRO A 61 12.90 3.23 10.81
N ASN A 62 13.69 3.80 11.68
CA ASN A 62 14.38 5.08 11.48
C ASN A 62 15.89 4.92 11.26
N ILE A 63 16.38 3.68 11.23
CA ILE A 63 17.77 3.36 10.95
C ILE A 63 17.92 3.22 9.43
N PRO A 64 18.82 4.00 8.79
CA PRO A 64 19.02 3.88 7.35
C PRO A 64 19.61 2.50 6.99
N PRO A 65 19.35 1.99 5.77
CA PRO A 65 20.00 0.78 5.28
C PRO A 65 21.53 0.90 5.35
N ALA A 66 22.23 -0.21 5.51
CA ALA A 66 23.68 -0.25 5.54
C ALA A 66 24.29 0.42 4.29
N GLU A 67 25.47 1.01 4.43
CA GLU A 67 26.09 1.80 3.37
C GLU A 67 26.27 1.03 2.06
N HIS A 68 26.68 -0.24 2.14
CA HIS A 68 26.88 -1.07 0.95
C HIS A 68 25.58 -1.31 0.16
N ILE A 69 24.42 -1.38 0.85
CA ILE A 69 23.11 -1.52 0.20
C ILE A 69 22.76 -0.24 -0.55
N ARG A 70 22.92 0.92 0.10
CA ARG A 70 22.64 2.21 -0.52
C ARG A 70 23.57 2.48 -1.71
N LYS A 71 24.85 2.11 -1.59
CA LYS A 71 25.82 2.23 -2.66
C LYS A 71 25.46 1.36 -3.87
N ALA A 72 25.12 0.10 -3.64
CA ALA A 72 24.67 -0.82 -4.70
C ALA A 72 23.43 -0.26 -5.41
N LEU A 73 22.45 0.27 -4.68
CA LEU A 73 21.27 0.89 -5.28
C LEU A 73 21.63 2.08 -6.18
N CYS A 74 22.54 2.96 -5.72
CA CYS A 74 22.98 4.09 -6.53
C CYS A 74 23.73 3.65 -7.79
N GLU A 75 24.60 2.64 -7.69
CA GLU A 75 25.33 2.09 -8.82
C GLU A 75 24.40 1.45 -9.86
N GLU A 76 23.42 0.66 -9.42
CA GLU A 76 22.46 0.04 -10.30
C GLU A 76 21.49 1.07 -10.92
N ALA A 77 21.11 2.12 -10.19
CA ALA A 77 20.27 3.19 -10.71
C ALA A 77 20.94 4.02 -11.83
N MET A 78 22.27 4.00 -11.94
CA MET A 78 22.99 4.70 -13.01
C MET A 78 23.06 3.89 -14.31
N LYS A 79 22.63 2.65 -14.33
CA LYS A 79 22.70 1.75 -15.49
C LYS A 79 21.43 1.87 -16.33
N PRO A 80 21.52 2.36 -17.59
CA PRO A 80 20.34 2.50 -18.45
C PRO A 80 19.57 1.19 -18.70
N GLU A 81 20.28 0.06 -18.73
CA GLU A 81 19.70 -1.27 -18.93
C GLU A 81 18.74 -1.71 -17.82
N ASN A 82 18.77 -1.07 -16.66
CA ASN A 82 17.85 -1.36 -15.55
C ASN A 82 16.50 -0.64 -15.70
N TYR A 83 16.33 0.26 -16.69
CA TYR A 83 15.09 0.99 -16.94
C TYR A 83 14.28 0.30 -18.04
N VAL A 84 13.79 -0.88 -17.73
CA VAL A 84 12.97 -1.69 -18.63
C VAL A 84 11.59 -1.93 -18.02
N TYR A 85 10.61 -2.18 -18.90
CA TYR A 85 9.29 -2.60 -18.44
C TYR A 85 9.37 -4.03 -17.90
N ALA A 86 9.19 -4.17 -16.59
CA ALA A 86 9.24 -5.48 -15.93
C ALA A 86 7.87 -6.16 -16.03
N ILE A 87 7.80 -7.27 -16.79
CA ILE A 87 6.61 -8.11 -16.90
C ILE A 87 6.60 -9.18 -15.80
N SER A 88 7.79 -9.58 -15.34
CA SER A 88 8.01 -10.57 -14.30
C SER A 88 9.21 -10.20 -13.45
N ASP A 89 9.36 -10.87 -12.33
CA ASP A 89 10.54 -10.75 -11.49
C ASP A 89 11.81 -11.13 -12.26
N THR A 90 12.92 -10.49 -11.91
CA THR A 90 14.21 -10.88 -12.52
C THR A 90 14.67 -12.21 -11.94
N LYS A 91 15.19 -13.07 -12.81
CA LYS A 91 15.76 -14.36 -12.36
C LYS A 91 16.80 -14.18 -11.24
N LYS A 92 17.62 -13.15 -11.33
CA LYS A 92 18.62 -12.85 -10.31
C LYS A 92 17.99 -12.60 -8.92
N LEU A 93 16.84 -11.92 -8.86
CA LEU A 93 16.11 -11.71 -7.62
C LEU A 93 15.60 -13.02 -7.05
N LEU A 94 14.91 -13.80 -7.88
CA LEU A 94 14.30 -15.06 -7.47
C LEU A 94 15.36 -16.07 -6.99
N ASP A 95 16.45 -16.26 -7.75
CA ASP A 95 17.58 -17.12 -7.36
C ASP A 95 18.20 -16.64 -6.03
N THR A 96 18.38 -15.32 -5.86
CA THR A 96 18.96 -14.76 -4.63
C THR A 96 18.06 -15.00 -3.42
N VAL A 97 16.75 -14.92 -3.59
CA VAL A 97 15.78 -15.22 -2.52
C VAL A 97 15.80 -16.70 -2.19
N ALA A 98 15.78 -17.60 -3.17
CA ALA A 98 15.89 -19.05 -2.96
C ALA A 98 17.17 -19.42 -2.20
N ASP A 99 18.32 -18.90 -2.63
CA ASP A 99 19.61 -19.09 -1.96
C ASP A 99 19.60 -18.57 -0.53
N TRP A 100 18.94 -17.42 -0.29
CA TRP A 100 18.86 -16.86 1.06
C TRP A 100 18.02 -17.74 1.98
N TYR A 101 16.86 -18.25 1.51
CA TYR A 101 16.02 -19.17 2.26
C TYR A 101 16.75 -20.47 2.57
N LYS A 102 17.48 -21.04 1.59
CA LYS A 102 18.30 -22.24 1.80
C LYS A 102 19.36 -22.02 2.88
N ARG A 103 20.12 -20.92 2.80
CA ARG A 103 21.20 -20.63 3.77
C ARG A 103 20.69 -20.28 5.16
N ARG A 104 19.57 -19.59 5.25
CA ARG A 104 19.08 -19.02 6.53
C ARG A 104 18.18 -19.99 7.29
N TYR A 105 17.38 -20.75 6.57
CA TYR A 105 16.31 -21.57 7.14
C TYR A 105 16.38 -23.05 6.73
N ASP A 106 17.34 -23.43 5.88
CA ASP A 106 17.44 -24.76 5.25
C ASP A 106 16.15 -25.16 4.51
N VAL A 107 15.51 -24.17 3.88
CA VAL A 107 14.32 -24.35 3.03
C VAL A 107 14.73 -24.24 1.58
N GLU A 108 14.42 -25.26 0.79
CA GLU A 108 14.60 -25.27 -0.66
C GLU A 108 13.30 -24.75 -1.31
N LEU A 109 13.44 -23.73 -2.15
CA LEU A 109 12.36 -23.14 -2.94
C LEU A 109 12.73 -23.20 -4.41
N ASP A 110 11.78 -23.59 -5.25
CA ASP A 110 11.88 -23.43 -6.69
C ASP A 110 11.69 -21.95 -7.06
N PRO A 111 12.73 -21.27 -7.57
CA PRO A 111 12.65 -19.87 -7.90
C PRO A 111 11.62 -19.54 -8.99
N ASP A 112 11.28 -20.49 -9.85
CA ASP A 112 10.40 -20.27 -10.98
C ASP A 112 8.90 -20.44 -10.64
N THR A 113 8.57 -21.18 -9.55
CA THR A 113 7.19 -21.55 -9.22
C THR A 113 6.75 -21.23 -7.80
N GLU A 114 7.69 -21.01 -6.86
CA GLU A 114 7.39 -20.87 -5.43
C GLU A 114 7.75 -19.48 -4.86
N ILE A 115 8.22 -18.56 -5.71
CA ILE A 115 8.62 -17.21 -5.29
C ILE A 115 7.96 -16.18 -6.20
N CYS A 116 7.36 -15.15 -5.60
CA CYS A 116 6.97 -13.93 -6.30
C CYS A 116 7.30 -12.70 -5.43
N SER A 117 7.71 -11.61 -6.05
CA SER A 117 7.95 -10.36 -5.33
C SER A 117 6.65 -9.58 -5.12
N LEU A 118 6.63 -8.77 -4.08
CA LEU A 118 5.53 -7.90 -3.71
C LEU A 118 6.05 -6.48 -3.46
N LEU A 119 5.23 -5.48 -3.69
CA LEU A 119 5.50 -4.10 -3.28
C LEU A 119 5.22 -3.93 -1.77
N GLY A 120 5.95 -4.70 -0.97
CA GLY A 120 5.73 -4.88 0.46
C GLY A 120 4.71 -5.99 0.75
N SER A 121 4.84 -6.61 1.94
CA SER A 121 3.99 -7.73 2.36
C SER A 121 2.50 -7.40 2.44
N GLN A 122 2.15 -6.13 2.62
CA GLN A 122 0.76 -5.69 2.69
C GLN A 122 0.00 -5.95 1.38
N GLU A 123 0.66 -5.83 0.23
CA GLU A 123 0.06 -6.16 -1.07
C GLU A 123 -0.38 -7.64 -1.12
N GLY A 124 0.49 -8.55 -0.72
CA GLY A 124 0.15 -9.96 -0.65
C GLY A 124 -0.96 -10.27 0.33
N LEU A 125 -0.92 -9.65 1.52
CA LEU A 125 -1.98 -9.82 2.53
C LEU A 125 -3.34 -9.31 2.04
N ALA A 126 -3.35 -8.21 1.28
CA ALA A 126 -4.59 -7.66 0.72
C ALA A 126 -5.17 -8.54 -0.41
N HIS A 127 -4.32 -9.20 -1.18
CA HIS A 127 -4.75 -9.91 -2.40
C HIS A 127 -4.82 -11.43 -2.26
N ILE A 128 -4.22 -12.02 -1.22
CA ILE A 128 -4.18 -13.48 -1.09
C ILE A 128 -5.58 -14.10 -1.02
N ALA A 129 -6.52 -13.43 -0.37
CA ALA A 129 -7.89 -13.90 -0.28
C ALA A 129 -8.56 -14.02 -1.66
N LEU A 130 -8.21 -13.14 -2.61
CA LEU A 130 -8.73 -13.22 -3.98
C LEU A 130 -8.27 -14.48 -4.72
N SER A 131 -7.19 -15.13 -4.26
CA SER A 131 -6.62 -16.32 -4.89
C SER A 131 -7.09 -17.62 -4.25
N ILE A 132 -7.55 -17.59 -2.98
CA ILE A 132 -7.79 -18.80 -2.19
C ILE A 132 -9.18 -18.87 -1.55
N ALA A 133 -9.99 -17.81 -1.63
CA ALA A 133 -11.30 -17.76 -1.00
C ALA A 133 -12.37 -17.29 -2.01
N ASP A 134 -13.52 -17.95 -1.96
CA ASP A 134 -14.72 -17.60 -2.72
C ASP A 134 -15.79 -16.92 -1.85
N GLU A 135 -16.84 -16.37 -2.48
CA GLU A 135 -17.96 -15.77 -1.76
C GLU A 135 -18.63 -16.81 -0.86
N GLY A 136 -18.68 -16.50 0.44
CA GLY A 136 -19.25 -17.38 1.47
C GLY A 136 -18.19 -18.13 2.29
N ASP A 137 -16.92 -18.11 1.89
CA ASP A 137 -15.84 -18.66 2.68
C ASP A 137 -15.57 -17.82 3.93
N ILE A 138 -14.99 -18.45 4.94
CA ILE A 138 -14.70 -17.81 6.23
C ILE A 138 -13.20 -17.63 6.39
N VAL A 139 -12.76 -16.37 6.53
CA VAL A 139 -11.39 -16.01 6.87
C VAL A 139 -11.33 -15.59 8.34
N MET A 140 -10.55 -16.30 9.14
CA MET A 140 -10.32 -15.95 10.55
C MET A 140 -9.18 -14.95 10.68
N VAL A 141 -9.45 -13.84 11.37
CA VAL A 141 -8.46 -12.79 11.64
C VAL A 141 -8.40 -12.51 13.14
N PRO A 142 -7.25 -12.07 13.69
CA PRO A 142 -7.18 -11.65 15.08
C PRO A 142 -8.01 -10.38 15.32
N ASP A 143 -8.47 -10.17 16.55
CA ASP A 143 -9.10 -8.93 16.97
C ASP A 143 -8.54 -8.51 18.35
N PRO A 144 -7.85 -7.35 18.44
CA PRO A 144 -7.55 -6.39 17.36
C PRO A 144 -6.50 -6.89 16.38
N CYS A 145 -6.55 -6.39 15.13
CA CYS A 145 -5.57 -6.71 14.09
C CYS A 145 -5.10 -5.48 13.30
N TYR A 146 -4.02 -5.66 12.57
CA TYR A 146 -3.63 -4.66 11.56
C TYR A 146 -4.69 -4.65 10.44
N PRO A 147 -5.14 -3.47 9.99
CA PRO A 147 -6.33 -3.34 9.13
C PRO A 147 -6.36 -4.27 7.92
N VAL A 148 -5.23 -4.46 7.23
CA VAL A 148 -5.17 -5.29 6.01
C VAL A 148 -5.64 -6.74 6.22
N PHE A 149 -5.52 -7.28 7.44
CA PHE A 149 -5.99 -8.64 7.71
C PHE A 149 -7.52 -8.76 7.65
N GLY A 150 -8.22 -7.71 8.08
CA GLY A 150 -9.68 -7.66 8.01
C GLY A 150 -10.20 -7.09 6.69
N ASP A 151 -9.51 -6.11 6.13
CA ASP A 151 -9.93 -5.40 4.91
C ASP A 151 -9.68 -6.21 3.64
N GLY A 152 -8.58 -6.99 3.59
CA GLY A 152 -8.21 -7.78 2.41
C GLY A 152 -9.25 -8.83 2.01
N PRO A 153 -9.82 -9.61 2.95
CA PRO A 153 -10.82 -10.63 2.64
C PRO A 153 -12.24 -10.10 2.32
N GLN A 154 -12.52 -8.81 2.50
CA GLN A 154 -13.84 -8.21 2.31
C GLN A 154 -14.08 -7.76 0.86
#